data_21938f530d7d3d7e8732cf32bb158c08
#
_entry.id   21938f530d7d3d7e8732cf32bb158c08
#
_cell.length_a   1.000
_cell.length_b   1.000
_cell.length_c   1.000
_cell.angle_alpha   90.00
_cell.angle_beta   90.00
_cell.angle_gamma   90.00
#
_symmetry.space_group_name_H-M   'P 1'
#
loop_
_entity.id
_entity.type
_entity.pdbx_description
1 polymer ?
#
loop_
_entity_poly.entity_id
_entity_poly.type
_entity_poly.pdbx_seq_one_letter_code
_entity_poly.pdbx_strand_id
1 'polypeptide(L)'
;MCIETDDVVNAPGVAKDISHINTPAPVSGFLPDQDGLAQAVKDARLIIIPAGMARKPGQTRDDLFNVNASIAYGIAEGIAKSAPQAFVLVISNPVNSLVPVFAEVLKSHNVFDPKRLFGVTSLDLVRASTFVAEVTGRPQDADKFHVPVVGGHSGTTIVPLVSRTQPAAQLDQAQIEQLTHRIQFGGDEVIQAKNNTGSATLSMAFAGARFANAVLAAAQGATSDLPEYSYIDLTADEAGGRAIQD
;
A
#
# COMPACT_ATOMS: atom_id res chain seq x y z
N MET A 1 12.48 -2.67 11.15
CA MET A 1 12.28 -4.14 11.26
C MET A 1 12.01 -4.69 9.88
N CYS A 2 12.69 -5.72 9.44
CA CYS A 2 12.48 -6.38 8.15
C CYS A 2 12.17 -7.86 8.37
N ILE A 3 11.15 -8.36 7.67
CA ILE A 3 10.91 -9.80 7.53
C ILE A 3 10.82 -10.07 6.04
N GLU A 4 11.67 -10.97 5.54
CA GLU A 4 11.59 -11.47 4.18
C GLU A 4 11.18 -12.94 4.23
N THR A 5 10.09 -13.27 3.55
CA THR A 5 9.56 -14.65 3.54
C THR A 5 10.20 -15.53 2.48
N ASP A 6 10.79 -14.93 1.43
CA ASP A 6 11.38 -15.67 0.29
C ASP A 6 12.91 -15.73 0.35
N ASP A 7 13.57 -14.89 1.16
CA ASP A 7 15.02 -14.87 1.35
C ASP A 7 15.37 -14.97 2.83
N VAL A 8 15.18 -16.16 3.35
CA VAL A 8 15.38 -16.52 4.77
C VAL A 8 16.79 -16.17 5.27
N VAL A 9 17.76 -16.08 4.35
CA VAL A 9 19.17 -15.84 4.70
C VAL A 9 19.48 -14.34 4.84
N ASN A 10 18.76 -13.48 4.13
CA ASN A 10 19.13 -12.06 3.99
C ASN A 10 18.44 -11.10 4.98
N ALA A 11 17.34 -11.48 5.62
CA ALA A 11 16.64 -10.57 6.54
C ALA A 11 17.54 -9.96 7.64
N PRO A 12 18.43 -10.73 8.31
CA PRO A 12 19.40 -10.16 9.24
C PRO A 12 20.40 -9.21 8.56
N GLY A 13 20.82 -9.52 7.32
CA GLY A 13 21.73 -8.69 6.54
C GLY A 13 21.10 -7.35 6.15
N VAL A 14 19.86 -7.37 5.66
CA VAL A 14 19.06 -6.17 5.36
C VAL A 14 18.85 -5.31 6.61
N ALA A 15 18.50 -5.94 7.74
CA ALA A 15 18.37 -5.24 9.01
C ALA A 15 19.69 -4.58 9.44
N LYS A 16 20.81 -5.27 9.21
CA LYS A 16 22.15 -4.72 9.50
C LYS A 16 22.46 -3.52 8.62
N ASP A 17 22.16 -3.58 7.32
CA ASP A 17 22.37 -2.48 6.39
C ASP A 17 21.52 -1.25 6.79
N ILE A 18 20.23 -1.43 7.04
CA ILE A 18 19.34 -0.36 7.51
C ILE A 18 19.84 0.24 8.84
N SER A 19 20.41 -0.57 9.72
CA SER A 19 20.95 -0.09 11.01
C SER A 19 22.13 0.87 10.88
N HIS A 20 22.73 0.97 9.69
CA HIS A 20 23.79 1.95 9.40
C HIS A 20 23.26 3.34 9.02
N ILE A 21 21.95 3.49 8.81
CA ILE A 21 21.34 4.81 8.60
C ILE A 21 21.45 5.59 9.92
N ASN A 22 21.87 6.86 9.83
CA ASN A 22 22.09 7.72 10.99
C ASN A 22 20.81 8.17 11.71
N THR A 23 20.00 7.20 12.11
CA THR A 23 18.77 7.39 12.90
C THR A 23 18.90 6.68 14.25
N PRO A 24 18.19 7.14 15.29
CA PRO A 24 18.22 6.47 16.60
C PRO A 24 17.40 5.16 16.62
N ALA A 25 16.77 4.78 15.51
CA ALA A 25 15.87 3.64 15.45
C ALA A 25 16.66 2.32 15.47
N PRO A 26 16.44 1.42 16.46
CA PRO A 26 17.00 0.09 16.42
C PRO A 26 16.30 -0.73 15.31
N VAL A 27 17.09 -1.51 14.58
CA VAL A 27 16.60 -2.38 13.50
C VAL A 27 16.97 -3.82 13.80
N SER A 28 16.01 -4.73 13.67
CA SER A 28 16.19 -6.16 13.88
C SER A 28 15.54 -6.94 12.73
N GLY A 29 16.17 -8.02 12.31
CA GLY A 29 15.64 -8.98 11.35
C GLY A 29 15.34 -10.31 12.05
N PHE A 30 14.28 -10.97 11.61
CA PHE A 30 13.83 -12.24 12.15
C PHE A 30 13.64 -13.26 11.04
N LEU A 31 13.94 -14.52 11.31
CA LEU A 31 13.80 -15.62 10.37
C LEU A 31 12.49 -16.39 10.63
N PRO A 32 11.79 -16.85 9.59
CA PRO A 32 10.49 -17.53 9.73
C PRO A 32 10.53 -18.80 10.60
N ASP A 33 11.62 -19.54 10.55
CA ASP A 33 11.82 -20.84 11.20
C ASP A 33 11.96 -20.77 12.75
N GLN A 34 12.11 -19.57 13.31
CA GLN A 34 12.31 -19.32 14.73
C GLN A 34 11.15 -18.54 15.37
N ASP A 35 9.93 -18.78 14.92
CA ASP A 35 8.78 -17.99 15.35
C ASP A 35 8.94 -16.49 14.99
N GLY A 36 9.70 -16.23 13.91
CA GLY A 36 10.17 -14.90 13.55
C GLY A 36 9.04 -13.91 13.31
N LEU A 37 7.92 -14.35 12.73
CA LEU A 37 6.76 -13.48 12.55
C LEU A 37 6.24 -12.97 13.90
N ALA A 38 6.03 -13.86 14.87
CA ALA A 38 5.54 -13.48 16.19
C ALA A 38 6.49 -12.53 16.92
N GLN A 39 7.81 -12.82 16.84
CA GLN A 39 8.84 -11.95 17.40
C GLN A 39 8.86 -10.56 16.72
N ALA A 40 8.75 -10.55 15.40
CA ALA A 40 8.81 -9.34 14.59
C ALA A 40 7.62 -8.39 14.83
N VAL A 41 6.42 -8.93 14.99
CA VAL A 41 5.21 -8.11 15.16
C VAL A 41 4.86 -7.84 16.62
N LYS A 42 5.54 -8.50 17.56
CA LYS A 42 5.31 -8.30 19.00
C LYS A 42 5.39 -6.82 19.37
N ASP A 43 4.34 -6.33 20.03
CA ASP A 43 4.22 -4.93 20.48
C ASP A 43 4.31 -3.89 19.35
N ALA A 44 4.17 -4.32 18.10
CA ALA A 44 4.17 -3.41 16.96
C ALA A 44 2.94 -2.48 17.00
N ARG A 45 3.17 -1.19 16.79
CA ARG A 45 2.09 -0.21 16.62
C ARG A 45 1.59 -0.13 15.19
N LEU A 46 2.47 -0.43 14.23
CA LEU A 46 2.16 -0.41 12.81
C LEU A 46 2.95 -1.52 12.10
N ILE A 47 2.28 -2.23 11.23
CA ILE A 47 2.82 -3.34 10.45
C ILE A 47 2.58 -3.04 8.97
N ILE A 48 3.66 -3.06 8.18
CA ILE A 48 3.59 -2.89 6.72
C ILE A 48 3.85 -4.25 6.08
N ILE A 49 2.97 -4.65 5.16
CA ILE A 49 2.99 -5.97 4.55
C ILE A 49 3.21 -5.84 3.04
N PRO A 50 4.46 -5.85 2.57
CA PRO A 50 4.78 -5.94 1.15
C PRO A 50 4.93 -7.40 0.69
N ALA A 51 4.78 -8.38 1.59
CA ALA A 51 5.01 -9.78 1.34
C ALA A 51 4.05 -10.36 0.32
N GLY A 52 4.58 -11.05 -0.68
CA GLY A 52 3.81 -11.70 -1.73
C GLY A 52 4.65 -12.03 -2.94
N MET A 53 4.17 -12.96 -3.74
CA MET A 53 4.77 -13.32 -5.02
C MET A 53 4.42 -12.28 -6.08
N ALA A 54 5.41 -11.87 -6.88
CA ALA A 54 5.15 -11.12 -8.10
C ALA A 54 4.58 -12.05 -9.18
N ARG A 55 3.68 -11.52 -10.02
CA ARG A 55 3.11 -12.28 -11.14
C ARG A 55 4.22 -12.69 -12.11
N LYS A 56 4.32 -14.00 -12.39
CA LYS A 56 5.23 -14.55 -13.38
C LYS A 56 4.55 -14.63 -14.75
N PRO A 57 5.30 -14.59 -15.86
CA PRO A 57 4.74 -14.82 -17.18
C PRO A 57 3.98 -16.14 -17.23
N GLY A 58 2.77 -16.13 -17.80
CA GLY A 58 1.90 -17.31 -17.91
C GLY A 58 0.99 -17.59 -16.71
N GLN A 59 1.17 -16.90 -15.59
CA GLN A 59 0.24 -17.01 -14.45
C GLN A 59 -1.02 -16.19 -14.67
N THR A 60 -2.16 -16.75 -14.27
CA THR A 60 -3.43 -16.04 -14.19
C THR A 60 -3.49 -15.13 -12.95
N ARG A 61 -4.49 -14.25 -12.87
CA ARG A 61 -4.75 -13.46 -11.66
C ARG A 61 -5.21 -14.36 -10.50
N ASP A 62 -5.94 -15.42 -10.78
CA ASP A 62 -6.42 -16.35 -9.78
C ASP A 62 -5.28 -17.18 -9.18
N ASP A 63 -4.31 -17.59 -10.01
CA ASP A 63 -3.10 -18.26 -9.52
C ASP A 63 -2.32 -17.37 -8.55
N LEU A 64 -2.15 -16.10 -8.90
CA LEU A 64 -1.49 -15.13 -8.05
C LEU A 64 -2.27 -14.90 -6.74
N PHE A 65 -3.60 -14.78 -6.84
CA PHE A 65 -4.45 -14.58 -5.67
C PHE A 65 -4.31 -15.77 -4.70
N ASN A 66 -4.41 -17.00 -5.16
CA ASN A 66 -4.36 -18.16 -4.29
C ASN A 66 -3.06 -18.24 -3.49
N VAL A 67 -1.91 -17.99 -4.14
CA VAL A 67 -0.61 -17.97 -3.47
C VAL A 67 -0.54 -16.84 -2.44
N ASN A 68 -0.87 -15.62 -2.85
CA ASN A 68 -0.77 -14.46 -1.98
C ASN A 68 -1.83 -14.47 -0.87
N ALA A 69 -3.01 -15.06 -1.09
CA ALA A 69 -4.01 -15.26 -0.05
C ALA A 69 -3.52 -16.21 1.06
N SER A 70 -2.79 -17.27 0.69
CA SER A 70 -2.19 -18.17 1.69
C SER A 70 -1.12 -17.47 2.54
N ILE A 71 -0.28 -16.64 1.91
CA ILE A 71 0.72 -15.83 2.61
C ILE A 71 0.02 -14.82 3.53
N ALA A 72 -0.99 -14.11 3.00
CA ALA A 72 -1.77 -13.12 3.76
C ALA A 72 -2.47 -13.75 4.96
N TYR A 73 -3.05 -14.94 4.78
CA TYR A 73 -3.69 -15.69 5.86
C TYR A 73 -2.70 -15.98 7.01
N GLY A 74 -1.52 -16.54 6.69
CA GLY A 74 -0.51 -16.85 7.72
C GLY A 74 -0.02 -15.61 8.48
N ILE A 75 0.18 -14.49 7.77
CA ILE A 75 0.58 -13.22 8.39
C ILE A 75 -0.56 -12.68 9.27
N ALA A 76 -1.81 -12.71 8.80
CA ALA A 76 -2.97 -12.26 9.56
C ALA A 76 -3.17 -13.05 10.85
N GLU A 77 -2.98 -14.39 10.80
CA GLU A 77 -2.98 -15.27 11.98
C GLU A 77 -1.91 -14.84 13.01
N GLY A 78 -0.69 -14.58 12.54
CA GLY A 78 0.40 -14.12 13.40
C GLY A 78 0.11 -12.76 14.05
N ILE A 79 -0.46 -11.82 13.29
CA ILE A 79 -0.86 -10.50 13.78
C ILE A 79 -1.99 -10.63 14.81
N ALA A 80 -3.02 -11.41 14.51
CA ALA A 80 -4.14 -11.63 15.43
C ALA A 80 -3.70 -12.13 16.80
N LYS A 81 -2.67 -13.00 16.83
CA LYS A 81 -2.13 -13.58 18.06
C LYS A 81 -1.14 -12.68 18.79
N SER A 82 -0.30 -11.94 18.08
CA SER A 82 0.88 -11.28 18.66
C SER A 82 0.80 -9.75 18.68
N ALA A 83 -0.03 -9.13 17.83
CA ALA A 83 -0.18 -7.68 17.74
C ALA A 83 -1.60 -7.24 17.33
N PRO A 84 -2.67 -7.66 18.05
CA PRO A 84 -4.05 -7.43 17.63
C PRO A 84 -4.47 -5.96 17.59
N GLN A 85 -3.68 -5.06 18.18
CA GLN A 85 -3.94 -3.62 18.22
C GLN A 85 -3.10 -2.81 17.22
N ALA A 86 -2.28 -3.47 16.40
CA ALA A 86 -1.45 -2.80 15.42
C ALA A 86 -2.30 -2.21 14.28
N PHE A 87 -1.85 -1.10 13.70
CA PHE A 87 -2.28 -0.67 12.38
C PHE A 87 -1.64 -1.58 11.33
N VAL A 88 -2.45 -2.12 10.42
CA VAL A 88 -2.02 -3.08 9.40
C VAL A 88 -2.16 -2.43 8.02
N LEU A 89 -1.05 -2.29 7.31
CA LEU A 89 -0.94 -1.66 6.00
C LEU A 89 -0.58 -2.73 4.98
N VAL A 90 -1.55 -3.14 4.18
CA VAL A 90 -1.38 -4.17 3.14
C VAL A 90 -0.93 -3.50 1.84
N ILE A 91 0.28 -3.82 1.38
CA ILE A 91 0.83 -3.38 0.09
C ILE A 91 0.70 -4.49 -0.96
N SER A 92 0.68 -5.74 -0.51
CA SER A 92 0.65 -6.94 -1.35
C SER A 92 -0.55 -6.95 -2.30
N ASN A 93 -0.32 -7.41 -3.53
CA ASN A 93 -1.35 -7.48 -4.56
C ASN A 93 -1.89 -8.92 -4.75
N PRO A 94 -3.16 -9.02 -5.16
CA PRO A 94 -4.15 -7.96 -5.43
C PRO A 94 -4.75 -7.37 -4.14
N VAL A 95 -4.45 -6.11 -3.85
CA VAL A 95 -4.76 -5.46 -2.57
C VAL A 95 -6.25 -5.48 -2.23
N ASN A 96 -7.13 -5.19 -3.20
CA ASN A 96 -8.59 -5.21 -3.00
C ASN A 96 -9.15 -6.60 -2.64
N SER A 97 -8.41 -7.67 -2.91
CA SER A 97 -8.77 -9.04 -2.55
C SER A 97 -8.09 -9.50 -1.27
N LEU A 98 -6.85 -9.05 -1.03
CA LEU A 98 -6.10 -9.47 0.16
C LEU A 98 -6.56 -8.78 1.44
N VAL A 99 -6.95 -7.50 1.38
CA VAL A 99 -7.50 -6.80 2.55
C VAL A 99 -8.72 -7.52 3.15
N PRO A 100 -9.72 -7.99 2.37
CA PRO A 100 -10.77 -8.85 2.88
C PRO A 100 -10.28 -10.15 3.54
N VAL A 101 -9.21 -10.78 3.03
CA VAL A 101 -8.62 -11.97 3.67
C VAL A 101 -8.11 -11.62 5.07
N PHE A 102 -7.36 -10.52 5.23
CA PHE A 102 -6.94 -10.02 6.55
C PHE A 102 -8.14 -9.75 7.44
N ALA A 103 -9.17 -9.06 6.93
CA ALA A 103 -10.36 -8.73 7.71
C ALA A 103 -11.06 -9.98 8.25
N GLU A 104 -11.27 -11.00 7.41
CA GLU A 104 -11.95 -12.24 7.82
C GLU A 104 -11.12 -13.04 8.84
N VAL A 105 -9.81 -13.11 8.69
CA VAL A 105 -8.94 -13.76 9.69
C VAL A 105 -8.98 -12.99 11.01
N LEU A 106 -8.86 -11.67 11.00
CA LEU A 106 -8.95 -10.86 12.22
C LEU A 106 -10.32 -10.95 12.89
N LYS A 107 -11.42 -11.03 12.12
CA LYS A 107 -12.77 -11.27 12.63
C LYS A 107 -12.89 -12.63 13.30
N SER A 108 -12.33 -13.69 12.71
CA SER A 108 -12.36 -15.04 13.28
C SER A 108 -11.66 -15.14 14.64
N HIS A 109 -10.70 -14.26 14.90
CA HIS A 109 -10.02 -14.11 16.19
C HIS A 109 -10.66 -13.06 17.12
N ASN A 110 -11.76 -12.42 16.72
CA ASN A 110 -12.45 -11.36 17.46
C ASN A 110 -11.56 -10.13 17.76
N VAL A 111 -10.64 -9.80 16.86
CA VAL A 111 -9.70 -8.66 17.00
C VAL A 111 -9.76 -7.67 15.81
N PHE A 112 -10.76 -7.82 14.94
CA PHE A 112 -10.91 -6.93 13.79
C PHE A 112 -11.37 -5.54 14.24
N ASP A 113 -10.61 -4.52 13.82
CA ASP A 113 -10.98 -3.11 13.91
C ASP A 113 -10.86 -2.50 12.50
N PRO A 114 -11.98 -2.09 11.87
CA PRO A 114 -11.98 -1.54 10.52
C PRO A 114 -11.14 -0.23 10.40
N LYS A 115 -10.87 0.45 11.52
CA LYS A 115 -10.05 1.67 11.57
C LYS A 115 -8.54 1.38 11.63
N ARG A 116 -8.16 0.11 11.64
CA ARG A 116 -6.76 -0.32 11.77
C ARG A 116 -6.26 -1.17 10.61
N LEU A 117 -7.10 -1.47 9.61
CA LEU A 117 -6.73 -2.25 8.43
C LEU A 117 -6.88 -1.42 7.17
N PHE A 118 -5.79 -1.27 6.43
CA PHE A 118 -5.71 -0.43 5.24
C PHE A 118 -5.05 -1.16 4.08
N GLY A 119 -5.67 -1.09 2.89
CA GLY A 119 -5.00 -1.43 1.64
C GLY A 119 -4.32 -0.19 1.08
N VAL A 120 -3.00 -0.24 0.91
CA VAL A 120 -2.21 0.93 0.50
C VAL A 120 -2.31 1.13 -1.00
N THR A 121 -3.01 2.18 -1.43
CA THR A 121 -3.16 2.60 -2.83
C THR A 121 -2.47 3.93 -3.13
N SER A 122 -1.72 4.46 -2.17
CA SER A 122 -1.08 5.78 -2.23
C SER A 122 -0.13 5.97 -3.42
N LEU A 123 0.40 4.89 -4.03
CA LEU A 123 1.24 5.00 -5.21
C LEU A 123 0.46 5.53 -6.42
N ASP A 124 -0.84 5.28 -6.51
CA ASP A 124 -1.67 5.84 -7.59
C ASP A 124 -1.74 7.37 -7.48
N LEU A 125 -1.83 7.91 -6.26
CA LEU A 125 -1.81 9.35 -6.01
C LEU A 125 -0.44 9.96 -6.34
N VAL A 126 0.64 9.29 -5.94
CA VAL A 126 2.02 9.75 -6.20
C VAL A 126 2.27 9.82 -7.71
N ARG A 127 1.85 8.80 -8.45
CA ARG A 127 1.93 8.78 -9.91
C ARG A 127 1.07 9.89 -10.54
N ALA A 128 -0.18 10.00 -10.10
CA ALA A 128 -1.10 11.01 -10.61
C ALA A 128 -0.54 12.43 -10.42
N SER A 129 0.01 12.75 -9.25
CA SER A 129 0.65 14.03 -8.97
C SER A 129 1.85 14.30 -9.88
N THR A 130 2.71 13.29 -10.06
CA THR A 130 3.89 13.38 -10.95
C THR A 130 3.46 13.61 -12.41
N PHE A 131 2.51 12.82 -12.90
CA PHE A 131 2.06 12.88 -14.30
C PHE A 131 1.31 14.18 -14.61
N VAL A 132 0.52 14.70 -13.67
CA VAL A 132 -0.09 16.04 -13.82
C VAL A 132 0.99 17.12 -13.90
N ALA A 133 2.01 17.07 -13.05
CA ALA A 133 3.10 18.03 -13.07
C ALA A 133 3.85 18.02 -14.42
N GLU A 134 4.10 16.84 -14.98
CA GLU A 134 4.73 16.68 -16.30
C GLU A 134 3.86 17.27 -17.40
N VAL A 135 2.58 16.91 -17.47
CA VAL A 135 1.65 17.38 -18.53
C VAL A 135 1.43 18.88 -18.46
N THR A 136 1.46 19.47 -17.26
CA THR A 136 1.32 20.93 -17.07
C THR A 136 2.64 21.70 -17.27
N GLY A 137 3.75 21.02 -17.62
CA GLY A 137 5.06 21.65 -17.78
C GLY A 137 5.71 22.12 -16.47
N ARG A 138 5.28 21.55 -15.34
CA ARG A 138 5.74 21.92 -13.98
C ARG A 138 6.31 20.71 -13.21
N PRO A 139 7.23 19.91 -13.78
CA PRO A 139 7.74 18.69 -13.14
C PRO A 139 8.39 18.95 -11.77
N GLN A 140 8.94 20.15 -11.54
CA GLN A 140 9.51 20.56 -10.26
C GLN A 140 8.48 20.75 -9.14
N ASP A 141 7.18 20.80 -9.48
CA ASP A 141 6.07 20.98 -8.53
C ASP A 141 5.29 19.67 -8.32
N ALA A 142 5.85 18.53 -8.65
CA ALA A 142 5.16 17.23 -8.56
C ALA A 142 4.64 16.93 -7.13
N ASP A 143 5.37 17.36 -6.11
CA ASP A 143 5.01 17.22 -4.70
C ASP A 143 3.89 18.18 -4.24
N LYS A 144 3.61 19.22 -5.04
CA LYS A 144 2.59 20.23 -4.74
C LYS A 144 1.22 19.89 -5.35
N PHE A 145 1.20 19.00 -6.36
CA PHE A 145 -0.07 18.55 -6.91
C PHE A 145 -0.68 17.46 -6.04
N HIS A 146 -1.97 17.58 -5.81
CA HIS A 146 -2.79 16.56 -5.18
C HIS A 146 -3.93 16.19 -6.13
N VAL A 147 -3.93 14.93 -6.57
CA VAL A 147 -4.94 14.38 -7.47
C VAL A 147 -5.66 13.27 -6.70
N PRO A 148 -6.94 13.46 -6.35
CA PRO A 148 -7.71 12.40 -5.73
C PRO A 148 -7.84 11.20 -6.68
N VAL A 149 -7.62 10.01 -6.17
CA VAL A 149 -7.80 8.75 -6.92
C VAL A 149 -8.68 7.84 -6.10
N VAL A 150 -9.76 7.38 -6.70
CA VAL A 150 -10.77 6.52 -6.07
C VAL A 150 -11.03 5.27 -6.91
N GLY A 151 -11.91 4.39 -6.43
CA GLY A 151 -12.26 3.15 -7.11
C GLY A 151 -11.35 1.99 -6.71
N GLY A 152 -11.17 1.01 -7.61
CA GLY A 152 -10.31 -0.14 -7.38
C GLY A 152 -8.84 0.15 -7.67
N HIS A 153 -7.97 -0.83 -7.39
CA HIS A 153 -6.53 -0.73 -7.66
C HIS A 153 -6.10 -1.67 -8.79
N SER A 154 -6.77 -1.60 -9.94
CA SER A 154 -6.43 -2.42 -11.11
C SER A 154 -6.95 -1.80 -12.41
N GLY A 155 -6.07 -1.40 -13.31
CA GLY A 155 -6.39 -0.91 -14.65
C GLY A 155 -7.50 0.14 -14.64
N THR A 156 -8.54 -0.05 -15.43
CA THR A 156 -9.63 0.92 -15.59
C THR A 156 -10.50 1.14 -14.35
N THR A 157 -10.34 0.34 -13.31
CA THR A 157 -11.03 0.58 -12.03
C THR A 157 -10.37 1.69 -11.20
N ILE A 158 -9.16 2.11 -11.55
CA ILE A 158 -8.49 3.29 -10.97
C ILE A 158 -9.14 4.53 -11.59
N VAL A 159 -9.76 5.36 -10.75
CA VAL A 159 -10.49 6.56 -11.19
C VAL A 159 -9.82 7.82 -10.64
N PRO A 160 -8.90 8.46 -11.40
CA PRO A 160 -8.34 9.73 -11.01
C PRO A 160 -9.36 10.85 -11.22
N LEU A 161 -9.62 11.62 -10.18
CA LEU A 161 -10.52 12.77 -10.25
C LEU A 161 -9.75 14.01 -10.70
N VAL A 162 -9.33 14.04 -11.96
CA VAL A 162 -8.48 15.08 -12.54
C VAL A 162 -9.08 16.49 -12.38
N SER A 163 -10.43 16.60 -12.45
CA SER A 163 -11.15 17.87 -12.21
C SER A 163 -11.05 18.39 -10.77
N ARG A 164 -10.61 17.56 -9.83
CA ARG A 164 -10.41 17.90 -8.41
C ARG A 164 -8.94 18.11 -8.05
N THR A 165 -8.07 18.18 -9.06
CA THR A 165 -6.63 18.42 -8.83
C THR A 165 -6.39 19.74 -8.11
N GLN A 166 -5.51 19.72 -7.11
CA GLN A 166 -5.06 20.89 -6.37
C GLN A 166 -3.53 21.01 -6.44
N PRO A 167 -2.97 22.17 -6.85
CA PRO A 167 -3.68 23.30 -7.45
C PRO A 167 -4.32 22.92 -8.76
N ALA A 168 -5.37 23.63 -9.17
CA ALA A 168 -6.13 23.32 -10.40
C ALA A 168 -5.20 23.22 -11.61
N ALA A 169 -5.33 22.14 -12.36
CA ALA A 169 -4.62 21.90 -13.61
C ALA A 169 -5.57 22.28 -14.79
N GLN A 170 -5.10 23.17 -15.65
CA GLN A 170 -5.80 23.48 -16.88
C GLN A 170 -5.38 22.49 -17.96
N LEU A 171 -6.25 21.50 -18.22
CA LEU A 171 -6.03 20.43 -19.18
C LEU A 171 -7.20 20.39 -20.15
N ASP A 172 -6.90 20.15 -21.43
CA ASP A 172 -7.93 19.85 -22.43
C ASP A 172 -8.41 18.39 -22.29
N GLN A 173 -9.47 18.06 -23.02
CA GLN A 173 -10.09 16.74 -22.96
C GLN A 173 -9.14 15.61 -23.36
N ALA A 174 -8.31 15.82 -24.38
CA ALA A 174 -7.33 14.82 -24.85
C ALA A 174 -6.23 14.58 -23.82
N GLN A 175 -5.77 15.64 -23.17
CA GLN A 175 -4.79 15.54 -22.07
C GLN A 175 -5.38 14.79 -20.86
N ILE A 176 -6.64 15.04 -20.51
CA ILE A 176 -7.34 14.34 -19.43
C ILE A 176 -7.44 12.85 -19.72
N GLU A 177 -7.82 12.47 -20.94
CA GLU A 177 -7.94 11.06 -21.36
C GLU A 177 -6.58 10.34 -21.33
N GLN A 178 -5.54 10.95 -21.89
CA GLN A 178 -4.19 10.41 -21.89
C GLN A 178 -3.64 10.27 -20.46
N LEU A 179 -3.82 11.29 -19.64
CA LEU A 179 -3.40 11.29 -18.25
C LEU A 179 -4.12 10.20 -17.44
N THR A 180 -5.44 10.09 -17.60
CA THR A 180 -6.24 9.05 -16.95
C THR A 180 -5.73 7.67 -17.31
N HIS A 181 -5.53 7.40 -18.59
CA HIS A 181 -4.99 6.12 -19.07
C HIS A 181 -3.60 5.84 -18.48
N ARG A 182 -2.72 6.85 -18.48
CA ARG A 182 -1.36 6.68 -17.94
C ARG A 182 -1.37 6.39 -16.43
N ILE A 183 -2.25 7.03 -15.67
CA ILE A 183 -2.41 6.75 -14.22
C ILE A 183 -2.91 5.32 -14.02
N GLN A 184 -3.89 4.87 -14.79
CA GLN A 184 -4.45 3.53 -14.73
C GLN A 184 -3.42 2.43 -15.01
N PHE A 185 -2.49 2.67 -15.92
CA PHE A 185 -1.51 1.69 -16.39
C PHE A 185 -0.06 2.05 -16.02
N GLY A 186 0.15 3.00 -15.11
CA GLY A 186 1.48 3.41 -14.66
C GLY A 186 2.29 2.28 -14.00
N GLY A 187 1.63 1.25 -13.48
CA GLY A 187 2.28 0.02 -13.02
C GLY A 187 2.92 -0.77 -14.16
N ASP A 188 2.24 -0.83 -15.31
CA ASP A 188 2.72 -1.56 -16.48
C ASP A 188 3.93 -0.85 -17.13
N GLU A 189 4.02 0.49 -17.09
CA GLU A 189 5.21 1.22 -17.52
C GLU A 189 6.47 0.72 -16.79
N VAL A 190 6.36 0.52 -15.46
CA VAL A 190 7.49 0.03 -14.65
C VAL A 190 7.83 -1.42 -14.96
N ILE A 191 6.80 -2.28 -15.11
CA ILE A 191 7.00 -3.70 -15.44
C ILE A 191 7.69 -3.84 -16.80
N GLN A 192 7.26 -3.07 -17.81
CA GLN A 192 7.87 -3.06 -19.14
C GLN A 192 9.32 -2.54 -19.10
N ALA A 193 9.56 -1.43 -18.39
CA ALA A 193 10.89 -0.86 -18.24
C ALA A 193 11.86 -1.82 -17.51
N LYS A 194 11.34 -2.71 -16.67
CA LYS A 194 12.11 -3.77 -16.00
C LYS A 194 12.17 -5.08 -16.81
N ASN A 195 11.77 -5.09 -18.07
CA ASN A 195 11.74 -6.29 -18.92
C ASN A 195 10.97 -7.46 -18.28
N ASN A 196 9.86 -7.17 -17.61
CA ASN A 196 9.01 -8.13 -16.88
C ASN A 196 9.73 -8.89 -15.74
N THR A 197 10.81 -8.37 -15.19
CA THR A 197 11.55 -9.00 -14.07
C THR A 197 11.08 -8.50 -12.70
N GLY A 198 10.07 -7.64 -12.63
CA GLY A 198 9.52 -7.11 -11.38
C GLY A 198 8.59 -5.94 -11.59
N SER A 199 7.98 -5.51 -10.52
CA SER A 199 7.07 -4.35 -10.47
C SER A 199 7.71 -3.13 -9.78
N ALA A 200 6.90 -2.14 -9.43
CA ALA A 200 7.36 -1.00 -8.64
C ALA A 200 7.85 -1.45 -7.26
N THR A 201 9.03 -0.98 -6.88
CA THR A 201 9.66 -1.26 -5.58
C THR A 201 9.98 0.05 -4.85
N LEU A 202 10.86 0.88 -5.39
CA LEU A 202 11.32 2.11 -4.74
C LEU A 202 10.21 3.15 -4.60
N SER A 203 9.44 3.38 -5.67
CA SER A 203 8.28 4.28 -5.63
C SER A 203 7.18 3.76 -4.71
N MET A 204 7.01 2.43 -4.62
CA MET A 204 6.07 1.84 -3.67
C MET A 204 6.55 1.98 -2.22
N ALA A 205 7.85 1.80 -1.96
CA ALA A 205 8.43 2.04 -0.64
C ALA A 205 8.23 3.50 -0.19
N PHE A 206 8.43 4.45 -1.10
CA PHE A 206 8.15 5.86 -0.84
C PHE A 206 6.67 6.10 -0.49
N ALA A 207 5.74 5.60 -1.32
CA ALA A 207 4.31 5.76 -1.09
C ALA A 207 3.84 5.08 0.21
N GLY A 208 4.34 3.88 0.49
CA GLY A 208 4.04 3.14 1.71
C GLY A 208 4.56 3.84 2.96
N ALA A 209 5.78 4.39 2.93
CA ALA A 209 6.35 5.17 4.03
C ALA A 209 5.56 6.47 4.28
N ARG A 210 5.16 7.16 3.20
CA ARG A 210 4.30 8.35 3.28
C ARG A 210 2.99 8.01 3.99
N PHE A 211 2.29 6.96 3.54
CA PHE A 211 1.03 6.54 4.13
C PHE A 211 1.20 6.09 5.60
N ALA A 212 2.26 5.34 5.91
CA ALA A 212 2.57 4.93 7.27
C ALA A 212 2.77 6.12 8.21
N ASN A 213 3.51 7.15 7.76
CA ASN A 213 3.69 8.38 8.52
C ASN A 213 2.37 9.10 8.77
N ALA A 214 1.48 9.17 7.76
CA ALA A 214 0.17 9.78 7.91
C ALA A 214 -0.68 9.03 8.95
N VAL A 215 -0.71 7.70 8.91
CA VAL A 215 -1.42 6.86 9.89
C VAL A 215 -0.86 7.07 11.31
N LEU A 216 0.46 7.07 11.47
CA LEU A 216 1.09 7.29 12.78
C LEU A 216 0.83 8.70 13.31
N ALA A 217 0.86 9.72 12.46
CA ALA A 217 0.55 11.10 12.82
C ALA A 217 -0.91 11.24 13.27
N ALA A 218 -1.85 10.67 12.49
CA ALA A 218 -3.26 10.66 12.85
C ALA A 218 -3.53 9.93 14.18
N ALA A 219 -2.85 8.80 14.42
CA ALA A 219 -2.92 8.07 15.69
C ALA A 219 -2.40 8.86 16.90
N GLN A 220 -1.61 9.91 16.66
CA GLN A 220 -1.13 10.85 17.67
C GLN A 220 -2.01 12.12 17.76
N GLY A 221 -3.12 12.16 17.03
CA GLY A 221 -4.04 13.29 17.02
C GLY A 221 -3.65 14.44 16.07
N ALA A 222 -2.65 14.23 15.18
CA ALA A 222 -2.34 15.20 14.15
C ALA A 222 -3.44 15.24 13.08
N THR A 223 -3.73 16.43 12.57
CA THR A 223 -4.63 16.64 11.43
C THR A 223 -3.82 16.99 10.20
N SER A 224 -4.32 16.62 9.03
CA SER A 224 -3.74 17.00 7.73
C SER A 224 -4.81 17.68 6.89
N ASP A 225 -4.42 18.74 6.17
CA ASP A 225 -5.29 19.43 5.23
C ASP A 225 -5.53 18.61 3.93
N LEU A 226 -4.67 17.63 3.67
CA LEU A 226 -4.77 16.75 2.51
C LEU A 226 -5.08 15.32 2.99
N PRO A 227 -6.15 14.70 2.44
CA PRO A 227 -6.49 13.33 2.76
C PRO A 227 -5.51 12.35 2.12
N GLU A 228 -5.27 11.23 2.78
CA GLU A 228 -4.69 10.04 2.18
C GLU A 228 -5.81 9.08 1.74
N TYR A 229 -5.52 8.25 0.74
CA TYR A 229 -6.48 7.34 0.14
C TYR A 229 -6.01 5.90 0.34
N SER A 230 -6.95 5.04 0.70
CA SER A 230 -6.69 3.61 0.88
C SER A 230 -7.94 2.78 0.66
N TYR A 231 -7.77 1.49 0.43
CA TYR A 231 -8.88 0.55 0.46
C TYR A 231 -9.20 0.20 1.92
N ILE A 232 -10.44 0.43 2.35
CA ILE A 232 -10.89 0.24 3.72
C ILE A 232 -12.23 -0.52 3.76
N ASP A 233 -12.53 -1.13 4.91
CA ASP A 233 -13.89 -1.58 5.23
C ASP A 233 -14.77 -0.35 5.49
N LEU A 234 -15.95 -0.30 4.85
CA LEU A 234 -16.86 0.84 4.94
C LEU A 234 -17.38 1.09 6.35
N THR A 235 -17.33 0.10 7.24
CA THR A 235 -17.71 0.26 8.65
C THR A 235 -16.72 1.09 9.46
N ALA A 236 -15.53 1.44 8.87
CA ALA A 236 -14.58 2.35 9.49
C ALA A 236 -15.17 3.77 9.67
N ASP A 237 -16.07 4.18 8.78
CA ASP A 237 -16.88 5.40 8.87
C ASP A 237 -18.34 5.06 8.55
N GLU A 238 -19.15 4.88 9.55
CA GLU A 238 -20.55 4.47 9.39
C GLU A 238 -21.38 5.48 8.58
N ALA A 239 -21.11 6.77 8.70
CA ALA A 239 -21.86 7.81 7.99
C ALA A 239 -21.45 7.86 6.51
N GLY A 240 -20.15 7.90 6.23
CA GLY A 240 -19.60 7.89 4.87
C GLY A 240 -19.84 6.56 4.17
N GLY A 241 -19.72 5.44 4.89
CA GLY A 241 -19.99 4.11 4.35
C GLY A 241 -21.44 3.93 3.89
N ARG A 242 -22.43 4.40 4.65
CA ARG A 242 -23.83 4.40 4.23
C ARG A 242 -24.08 5.23 2.98
N ALA A 243 -23.49 6.42 2.92
CA ALA A 243 -23.64 7.32 1.75
C ALA A 243 -23.06 6.75 0.45
N ILE A 244 -22.21 5.71 0.52
CA ILE A 244 -21.68 5.01 -0.65
C ILE A 244 -22.54 3.79 -1.01
N GLN A 245 -23.24 3.19 -0.03
CA GLN A 245 -24.07 2.01 -0.24
C GLN A 245 -25.47 2.34 -0.82
N ASP A 246 -25.97 3.55 -0.57
CA ASP A 246 -27.25 4.09 -1.09
C ASP A 246 -27.03 4.67 -2.52
#